data_d15f14b1b0abc147340f4757b4d223f4
#
_entry.id   d15f14b1b0abc147340f4757b4d223f4
#
_cell.length_a   1.000
_cell.length_b   1.000
_cell.length_c   1.000
_cell.angle_alpha   90.00
_cell.angle_beta   90.00
_cell.angle_gamma   90.00
#
_symmetry.space_group_name_H-M   'P 1'
#
loop_
_entity.id
_entity.type
_entity.pdbx_description
1 polymer ?
#
loop_
_entity_poly.entity_id
_entity_poly.type
_entity_poly.pdbx_seq_one_letter_code
_entity_poly.pdbx_strand_id
1 'polypeptide(L)'
;MTEDLLDYWLRIIKPLFPTNAWVTSSVSGGDNLIQIDWKLENDPHRPNKRSRKIEIIIKEEAIDDYLNKNMDERALSDIKMKQWISERYNNFSFDQDAHTFNSASPDRWRISKGVLS
;
A
#
# COMPACT_ATOMS: atom_id res chain seq x y z
N MET A 1 -3.40 -14.20 15.37
CA MET A 1 -4.11 -12.94 15.23
C MET A 1 -3.51 -12.10 14.13
N THR A 2 -3.03 -12.78 13.12
CA THR A 2 -2.40 -12.10 12.00
C THR A 2 -3.39 -11.27 11.19
N GLU A 3 -4.64 -11.71 11.14
CA GLU A 3 -5.64 -10.93 10.43
C GLU A 3 -5.89 -9.60 11.13
N ASP A 4 -5.79 -9.58 12.46
CA ASP A 4 -5.95 -8.34 13.21
C ASP A 4 -4.83 -7.34 12.92
N LEU A 5 -3.63 -7.83 12.68
CA LEU A 5 -2.51 -6.97 12.32
C LEU A 5 -2.72 -6.37 10.94
N LEU A 6 -3.18 -7.16 9.98
CA LEU A 6 -3.47 -6.65 8.65
C LEU A 6 -4.57 -5.59 8.69
N ASP A 7 -5.64 -5.84 9.44
CA ASP A 7 -6.71 -4.86 9.62
C ASP A 7 -6.20 -3.59 10.30
N TYR A 8 -5.33 -3.72 11.27
CA TYR A 8 -4.72 -2.59 11.96
C TYR A 8 -3.90 -1.75 10.97
N TRP A 9 -3.06 -2.38 10.16
CA TRP A 9 -2.26 -1.67 9.16
C TRP A 9 -3.12 -1.03 8.10
N LEU A 10 -4.22 -1.67 7.69
CA LEU A 10 -5.15 -1.07 6.74
C LEU A 10 -5.72 0.26 7.26
N ARG A 11 -6.00 0.34 8.55
CA ARG A 11 -6.49 1.58 9.15
C ARG A 11 -5.47 2.69 9.14
N ILE A 12 -4.19 2.34 9.16
CA ILE A 12 -3.09 3.30 9.07
C ILE A 12 -2.89 3.72 7.62
N ILE A 13 -2.98 2.78 6.70
CA ILE A 13 -2.62 2.97 5.29
C ILE A 13 -3.72 3.67 4.50
N LYS A 14 -4.98 3.29 4.71
CA LYS A 14 -6.09 3.86 3.95
C LYS A 14 -6.14 5.38 3.93
N PRO A 15 -5.95 6.08 5.07
CA PRO A 15 -6.02 7.54 5.07
C PRO A 15 -4.92 8.22 4.27
N LEU A 16 -3.89 7.49 3.87
CA LEU A 16 -2.79 8.04 3.07
C LEU A 16 -3.17 8.19 1.59
N PHE A 17 -4.28 7.60 1.19
CA PHE A 17 -4.75 7.57 -0.20
C PHE A 17 -6.08 8.31 -0.34
N PRO A 18 -6.54 8.60 -1.56
CA PRO A 18 -7.82 9.28 -1.74
C PRO A 18 -8.98 8.57 -1.07
N THR A 19 -9.97 9.33 -0.62
CA THR A 19 -11.11 8.77 0.11
C THR A 19 -11.93 7.79 -0.73
N ASN A 20 -11.89 7.93 -2.05
CA ASN A 20 -12.59 7.02 -2.96
C ASN A 20 -11.74 5.82 -3.37
N ALA A 21 -10.59 5.62 -2.74
CA ALA A 21 -9.72 4.50 -3.10
C ALA A 21 -10.40 3.17 -2.79
N TRP A 22 -10.24 2.23 -3.72
CA TRP A 22 -10.67 0.85 -3.54
C TRP A 22 -9.48 0.08 -2.98
N VAL A 23 -9.66 -0.49 -1.79
CA VAL A 23 -8.59 -1.18 -1.08
C VAL A 23 -8.99 -2.62 -0.82
N THR A 24 -8.17 -3.56 -1.29
CA THR A 24 -8.36 -4.97 -0.99
C THR A 24 -7.09 -5.53 -0.36
N SER A 25 -7.24 -6.62 0.36
CA SER A 25 -6.10 -7.23 1.03
C SER A 25 -6.19 -8.74 0.98
N SER A 26 -5.03 -9.39 1.01
CA SER A 26 -4.94 -10.84 1.02
C SER A 26 -3.60 -11.26 1.61
N VAL A 27 -3.45 -12.55 1.87
CA VAL A 27 -2.20 -13.14 2.34
C VAL A 27 -1.71 -14.10 1.26
N SER A 28 -0.44 -14.00 0.90
CA SER A 28 0.15 -14.84 -0.14
C SER A 28 1.54 -15.26 0.30
N GLY A 29 1.72 -16.57 0.55
CA GLY A 29 3.02 -17.12 0.91
C GLY A 29 3.62 -16.51 2.17
N GLY A 30 2.81 -16.11 3.13
CA GLY A 30 3.26 -15.47 4.36
C GLY A 30 3.36 -13.96 4.27
N ASP A 31 3.35 -13.37 3.07
CA ASP A 31 3.36 -11.94 2.89
C ASP A 31 1.93 -11.38 2.96
N ASN A 32 1.78 -10.17 3.47
CA ASN A 32 0.50 -9.46 3.40
C ASN A 32 0.51 -8.60 2.14
N LEU A 33 -0.56 -8.70 1.36
CA LEU A 33 -0.71 -7.97 0.10
C LEU A 33 -1.89 -7.02 0.21
N ILE A 34 -1.64 -5.74 -0.09
CA ILE A 34 -2.67 -4.71 -0.11
C ILE A 34 -2.69 -4.12 -1.50
N GLN A 35 -3.85 -4.14 -2.15
CA GLN A 35 -4.02 -3.58 -3.49
C GLN A 35 -4.88 -2.34 -3.40
N ILE A 36 -4.45 -1.26 -4.04
CA ILE A 36 -5.11 0.03 -3.97
C ILE A 36 -5.20 0.64 -5.36
N ASP A 37 -6.40 1.11 -5.72
CA ASP A 37 -6.56 1.98 -6.87
C ASP A 37 -7.79 2.86 -6.64
N TRP A 38 -7.94 3.89 -7.47
CA TRP A 38 -9.06 4.80 -7.35
C TRP A 38 -9.47 5.33 -8.70
N LYS A 39 -10.70 5.82 -8.77
CA LYS A 39 -11.23 6.42 -9.99
C LYS A 39 -10.66 7.84 -10.14
N LEU A 40 -10.17 8.15 -11.33
CA LEU A 40 -9.70 9.49 -11.66
C LEU A 40 -10.89 10.32 -12.11
N GLU A 41 -11.13 11.44 -11.45
CA GLU A 41 -12.37 12.18 -11.66
C GLU A 41 -12.25 13.18 -12.78
N ASN A 42 -11.43 13.79 -13.18
CA ASN A 42 -11.44 14.96 -14.05
C ASN A 42 -11.07 14.69 -15.51
N ASP A 43 -11.42 13.52 -16.01
CA ASP A 43 -11.18 13.23 -17.41
C ASP A 43 -12.53 13.07 -18.15
N PRO A 44 -13.02 14.12 -18.84
CA PRO A 44 -14.30 14.05 -19.53
C PRO A 44 -14.34 13.06 -20.69
N HIS A 45 -13.17 12.70 -21.22
CA HIS A 45 -13.08 11.74 -22.31
C HIS A 45 -12.99 10.30 -21.83
N ARG A 46 -12.67 10.09 -20.56
CA ARG A 46 -12.54 8.75 -19.97
C ARG A 46 -13.09 8.74 -18.55
N PRO A 47 -14.40 8.83 -18.43
CA PRO A 47 -15.02 8.99 -17.10
C PRO A 47 -14.80 7.78 -16.17
N ASN A 48 -14.45 6.62 -16.75
CA ASN A 48 -14.20 5.41 -15.96
C ASN A 48 -12.72 5.11 -15.79
N LYS A 49 -11.87 6.05 -16.13
CA LYS A 49 -10.43 5.86 -15.97
C LYS A 49 -10.06 5.70 -14.50
N ARG A 50 -9.25 4.70 -14.22
CA ARG A 50 -8.76 4.46 -12.87
C ARG A 50 -7.26 4.72 -12.78
N SER A 51 -6.79 4.96 -11.57
CA SER A 51 -5.37 5.08 -11.32
C SER A 51 -4.65 3.77 -11.64
N ARG A 52 -3.35 3.86 -11.83
CA ARG A 52 -2.50 2.68 -11.84
C ARG A 52 -2.63 1.97 -10.49
N LYS A 53 -2.75 0.65 -10.53
CA LYS A 53 -2.88 -0.12 -9.30
C LYS A 53 -1.57 -0.13 -8.51
N ILE A 54 -1.68 0.04 -7.22
CA ILE A 54 -0.55 -0.07 -6.30
C ILE A 54 -0.69 -1.38 -5.53
N GLU A 55 0.39 -2.15 -5.47
CA GLU A 55 0.45 -3.34 -4.62
C GLU A 55 1.47 -3.11 -3.52
N ILE A 56 1.00 -2.98 -2.29
CA ILE A 56 1.89 -2.88 -1.13
C ILE A 56 2.07 -4.30 -0.60
N ILE A 57 3.30 -4.78 -0.62
CA ILE A 57 3.65 -6.14 -0.23
C ILE A 57 4.46 -6.06 1.06
N ILE A 58 3.85 -6.42 2.18
CA ILE A 58 4.55 -6.46 3.46
C ILE A 58 5.13 -7.85 3.62
N LYS A 59 6.45 -7.94 3.56
CA LYS A 59 7.15 -9.22 3.54
C LYS A 59 7.03 -9.95 4.86
N GLU A 60 6.99 -11.26 4.80
CA GLU A 60 6.89 -12.11 5.99
C GLU A 60 7.96 -11.78 7.02
N GLU A 61 9.18 -11.55 6.59
CA GLU A 61 10.27 -11.22 7.50
C GLU A 61 10.00 -9.91 8.26
N ALA A 62 9.36 -8.95 7.59
CA ALA A 62 8.99 -7.68 8.23
C ALA A 62 7.87 -7.89 9.25
N ILE A 63 6.92 -8.76 8.92
CA ILE A 63 5.81 -9.10 9.81
C ILE A 63 6.36 -9.77 11.07
N ASP A 64 7.23 -10.76 10.91
CA ASP A 64 7.81 -11.48 12.03
C ASP A 64 8.62 -10.56 12.93
N ASP A 65 9.42 -9.67 12.33
CA ASP A 65 10.19 -8.71 13.09
C ASP A 65 9.29 -7.77 13.89
N TYR A 66 8.22 -7.28 13.26
CA TYR A 66 7.26 -6.40 13.90
C TYR A 66 6.60 -7.10 15.10
N LEU A 67 6.20 -8.36 14.94
CA LEU A 67 5.52 -9.10 15.99
C LEU A 67 6.43 -9.41 17.18
N ASN A 68 7.74 -9.38 16.98
CA ASN A 68 8.71 -9.59 18.06
C ASN A 68 9.09 -8.30 18.78
N LYS A 69 8.57 -7.16 18.34
CA LYS A 69 8.85 -5.87 18.96
C LYS A 69 7.89 -5.60 20.11
N ASN A 70 8.34 -4.78 21.07
CA ASN A 70 7.45 -4.29 22.11
C ASN A 70 6.57 -3.15 21.54
N MET A 71 5.64 -2.65 22.35
CA MET A 71 4.68 -1.66 21.89
C MET A 71 5.33 -0.35 21.43
N ASP A 72 6.36 0.10 22.14
CA ASP A 72 7.05 1.34 21.78
C ASP A 72 7.77 1.19 20.46
N GLU A 73 8.41 0.05 20.23
CA GLU A 73 9.09 -0.24 18.98
C GLU A 73 8.11 -0.37 17.83
N ARG A 74 6.94 -0.97 18.08
CA ARG A 74 5.89 -1.08 17.05
C ARG A 74 5.36 0.30 16.66
N ALA A 75 5.21 1.20 17.63
CA ALA A 75 4.77 2.55 17.34
C ALA A 75 5.75 3.27 16.42
N LEU A 76 7.04 3.10 16.64
CA LEU A 76 8.06 3.67 15.76
C LEU A 76 8.01 3.05 14.37
N SER A 77 7.81 1.74 14.29
CA SER A 77 7.68 1.05 13.00
C SER A 77 6.47 1.55 12.23
N ASP A 78 5.36 1.80 12.91
CA ASP A 78 4.16 2.34 12.27
C ASP A 78 4.42 3.71 11.67
N ILE A 79 5.15 4.56 12.38
CA ILE A 79 5.53 5.88 11.87
C ILE A 79 6.40 5.74 10.62
N LYS A 80 7.38 4.85 10.67
CA LYS A 80 8.27 4.61 9.53
C LYS A 80 7.52 4.09 8.32
N MET A 81 6.56 3.19 8.54
CA MET A 81 5.72 2.68 7.47
C MET A 81 4.93 3.80 6.81
N LYS A 82 4.30 4.65 7.61
CA LYS A 82 3.51 5.76 7.08
C LYS A 82 4.38 6.72 6.28
N GLN A 83 5.55 7.06 6.78
CA GLN A 83 6.48 7.94 6.07
C GLN A 83 6.92 7.33 4.76
N TRP A 84 7.30 6.06 4.77
CA TRP A 84 7.77 5.36 3.58
C TRP A 84 6.69 5.32 2.49
N ILE A 85 5.46 4.98 2.88
CA ILE A 85 4.34 4.92 1.94
C ILE A 85 4.02 6.32 1.41
N SER A 86 4.01 7.32 2.28
CA SER A 86 3.70 8.70 1.88
C SER A 86 4.72 9.23 0.89
N GLU A 87 6.00 8.93 1.08
CA GLU A 87 7.04 9.34 0.16
C GLU A 87 6.86 8.69 -1.20
N ARG A 88 6.54 7.40 -1.20
CA ARG A 88 6.27 6.69 -2.44
C ARG A 88 5.05 7.25 -3.16
N TYR A 89 4.01 7.55 -2.42
CA TYR A 89 2.80 8.10 -2.98
C TYR A 89 3.07 9.49 -3.61
N ASN A 90 3.85 10.31 -2.93
CA ASN A 90 4.19 11.63 -3.45
C ASN A 90 4.97 11.57 -4.76
N ASN A 91 5.70 10.49 -4.98
CA ASN A 91 6.48 10.29 -6.21
C ASN A 91 5.77 9.39 -7.22
N PHE A 92 4.55 8.97 -6.91
CA PHE A 92 3.80 8.05 -7.76
C PHE A 92 3.07 8.80 -8.86
N SER A 93 3.24 8.35 -10.09
CA SER A 93 2.55 8.92 -11.26
C SER A 93 1.31 8.09 -11.55
N PHE A 94 0.23 8.41 -10.85
CA PHE A 94 -1.00 7.60 -10.88
C PHE A 94 -1.72 7.62 -12.23
N ASP A 95 -1.48 8.60 -13.07
CA ASP A 95 -2.10 8.69 -14.39
C ASP A 95 -1.12 8.39 -15.53
N GLN A 96 0.10 8.02 -15.20
CA GLN A 96 1.15 7.80 -16.18
C GLN A 96 0.78 6.76 -17.22
N ASP A 97 0.07 5.75 -16.81
CA ASP A 97 -0.26 4.61 -17.68
C ASP A 97 -1.48 4.84 -18.55
N ALA A 98 -2.05 6.04 -18.52
CA ALA A 98 -3.21 6.36 -19.31
C ALA A 98 -2.97 6.18 -20.82
N HIS A 99 -1.72 6.22 -21.22
CA HIS A 99 -1.34 6.21 -22.63
C HIS A 99 -0.71 4.91 -23.09
N THR A 100 -0.63 3.91 -22.23
CA THR A 100 0.04 2.66 -22.56
C THR A 100 -0.90 1.49 -22.46
N PHE A 101 -0.69 0.51 -23.31
CA PHE A 101 -1.46 -0.73 -23.26
C PHE A 101 -0.97 -1.65 -22.18
N ASN A 102 0.20 -1.40 -21.64
CA ASN A 102 0.79 -2.23 -20.60
C ASN A 102 0.52 -1.69 -19.23
N SER A 103 -0.43 -0.80 -19.12
CA SER A 103 -0.81 -0.18 -17.88
C SER A 103 -1.37 -1.16 -16.84
N ALA A 104 -1.64 -2.39 -17.26
CA ALA A 104 -2.14 -3.41 -16.34
C ALA A 104 -1.13 -3.82 -15.28
N SER A 105 0.14 -3.55 -15.49
CA SER A 105 1.17 -3.91 -14.51
C SER A 105 1.10 -2.99 -13.30
N PRO A 106 0.83 -3.54 -12.12
CA PRO A 106 0.78 -2.72 -10.91
C PRO A 106 2.16 -2.25 -10.50
N ASP A 107 2.19 -1.13 -9.78
CA ASP A 107 3.41 -0.68 -9.12
C ASP A 107 3.53 -1.41 -7.80
N ARG A 108 4.62 -2.12 -7.60
CA ARG A 108 4.82 -2.95 -6.42
C ARG A 108 5.72 -2.28 -5.41
N TRP A 109 5.17 -2.05 -4.23
CA TRP A 109 5.87 -1.40 -3.13
C TRP A 109 6.16 -2.45 -2.05
N ARG A 110 7.37 -2.96 -2.04
CA ARG A 110 7.74 -4.01 -1.10
C ARG A 110 8.28 -3.43 0.20
N ILE A 111 7.62 -3.76 1.28
CA ILE A 111 8.05 -3.35 2.61
C ILE A 111 8.82 -4.50 3.23
N SER A 112 10.13 -4.34 3.27
CA SER A 112 11.03 -5.32 3.87
C SER A 112 11.25 -4.98 5.34
N LYS A 113 11.93 -5.88 6.05
CA LYS A 113 12.29 -5.68 7.44
C LYS A 113 13.01 -4.35 7.67
N GLY A 114 13.89 -3.97 6.75
CA GLY A 114 14.66 -2.74 6.88
C GLY A 114 13.82 -1.48 6.89
N VAL A 115 12.66 -1.49 6.25
CA VAL A 115 11.76 -0.33 6.21
C VAL A 115 11.17 -0.05 7.59
N LEU A 116 10.89 -1.10 8.35
CA LEU A 116 10.24 -1.00 9.66
C LEU A 116 11.21 -0.95 10.83
N SER A 117 12.48 -1.13 10.58
CA SER A 117 13.51 -1.15 11.63
C SER A 117 13.89 0.22 12.12
#